data_44e7e7f7b4614ee0653ebd572a1ee286
#
_entry.id   44e7e7f7b4614ee0653ebd572a1ee286
#
_cell.length_a   1.000
_cell.length_b   1.000
_cell.length_c   1.000
_cell.angle_alpha   90.00
_cell.angle_beta   90.00
_cell.angle_gamma   90.00
#
_symmetry.space_group_name_H-M   'P 1'
#
loop_
_entity.id
_entity.type
_entity.pdbx_description
1 polymer ?
#
loop_
_entity_poly.entity_id
_entity_poly.type
_entity_poly.pdbx_seq_one_letter_code
_entity_poly.pdbx_strand_id
1 'polypeptide(L)'
;MWKIERAVEGDTIVFRVSGRMQGELLAELEKAFAVETKTPGVAVDMLGVRLADQETVRFLAMYEAQGVRLLNCPGYVREWITRMRGNAEAT
;
A
#
# COMPACT_ATOMS: atom_id res chain seq x y z
N MET A 1 14.22 6.03 -8.20
CA MET A 1 14.44 6.31 -6.78
C MET A 1 13.09 6.37 -6.06
N TRP A 2 13.04 5.98 -4.82
CA TRP A 2 11.82 5.92 -4.05
C TRP A 2 12.01 6.56 -2.68
N LYS A 3 10.88 6.90 -2.02
CA LYS A 3 10.91 7.51 -0.69
C LYS A 3 9.70 7.07 0.12
N ILE A 4 9.90 6.84 1.41
CA ILE A 4 8.83 6.58 2.37
C ILE A 4 8.93 7.62 3.48
N GLU A 5 7.83 8.30 3.77
CA GLU A 5 7.72 9.23 4.88
C GLU A 5 6.63 8.76 5.83
N ARG A 6 6.95 8.70 7.11
CA ARG A 6 5.97 8.35 8.14
C ARG A 6 5.37 9.63 8.71
N ALA A 7 4.06 9.69 8.78
CA ALA A 7 3.33 10.80 9.40
C ALA A 7 2.26 10.25 10.32
N VAL A 8 1.93 11.01 11.36
CA VAL A 8 0.86 10.65 12.30
C VAL A 8 -0.29 11.62 12.10
N GLU A 9 -1.47 11.09 11.81
CA GLU A 9 -2.69 11.89 11.65
C GLU A 9 -3.78 11.31 12.56
N GLY A 10 -3.98 11.96 13.73
CA GLY A 10 -4.89 11.44 14.74
C GLY A 10 -4.40 10.08 15.23
N ASP A 11 -5.23 9.06 15.11
CA ASP A 11 -4.89 7.69 15.51
C ASP A 11 -4.33 6.86 14.36
N THR A 12 -4.08 7.47 13.21
CA THR A 12 -3.64 6.78 12.02
C THR A 12 -2.17 7.09 11.72
N ILE A 13 -1.40 6.06 11.42
CA ILE A 13 -0.05 6.21 10.89
C ILE A 13 -0.14 6.18 9.38
N VAL A 14 0.32 7.24 8.73
CA VAL A 14 0.29 7.35 7.27
C VAL A 14 1.70 7.24 6.72
N PHE A 15 1.91 6.28 5.84
CA PHE A 15 3.17 6.15 5.10
C PHE A 15 2.99 6.77 3.72
N ARG A 16 3.64 7.90 3.48
CA ARG A 16 3.62 8.55 2.18
C ARG A 16 4.74 7.98 1.33
N VAL A 17 4.37 7.31 0.25
CA VAL A 17 5.33 6.69 -0.65
C VAL A 17 5.39 7.45 -1.96
N SER A 18 6.58 7.53 -2.54
CA SER A 18 6.77 8.21 -3.83
C SER A 18 7.82 7.47 -4.65
N GLY A 19 7.76 7.68 -5.97
CA GLY A 19 8.66 7.04 -6.91
C GLY A 19 8.14 5.71 -7.42
N ARG A 20 9.07 4.82 -7.78
CA ARG A 20 8.73 3.50 -8.29
C ARG A 20 8.48 2.55 -7.13
N MET A 21 7.28 2.01 -7.10
CA MET A 21 6.88 1.12 -6.03
C MET A 21 7.15 -0.33 -6.42
N GLN A 22 8.37 -0.77 -6.19
CA GLN A 22 8.82 -2.14 -6.51
C GLN A 22 10.05 -2.49 -5.66
N GLY A 23 10.36 -3.79 -5.57
CA GLY A 23 11.59 -4.29 -4.95
C GLY A 23 11.86 -3.79 -3.54
N GLU A 24 12.92 -2.99 -3.38
CA GLU A 24 13.35 -2.50 -2.07
C GLU A 24 12.29 -1.69 -1.33
N LEU A 25 11.49 -0.91 -2.06
CA LEU A 25 10.44 -0.12 -1.44
C LEU A 25 9.44 -1.03 -0.74
N LEU A 26 9.05 -2.13 -1.38
CA LEU A 26 8.11 -3.07 -0.78
C LEU A 26 8.69 -3.70 0.48
N ALA A 27 9.97 -4.07 0.45
CA ALA A 27 10.63 -4.66 1.61
C ALA A 27 10.67 -3.67 2.78
N GLU A 28 10.99 -2.41 2.52
CA GLU A 28 11.04 -1.39 3.56
C GLU A 28 9.65 -1.08 4.11
N LEU A 29 8.64 -1.05 3.24
CA LEU A 29 7.27 -0.80 3.66
C LEU A 29 6.75 -1.94 4.52
N GLU A 30 7.09 -3.18 4.18
CA GLU A 30 6.73 -4.35 4.97
C GLU A 30 7.33 -4.28 6.38
N LYS A 31 8.59 -3.88 6.48
CA LYS A 31 9.24 -3.68 7.78
C LYS A 31 8.54 -2.59 8.59
N ALA A 32 8.16 -1.50 7.93
CA ALA A 32 7.47 -0.41 8.58
C ALA A 32 6.11 -0.86 9.13
N PHE A 33 5.37 -1.65 8.37
CA PHE A 33 4.09 -2.19 8.83
C PHE A 33 4.27 -3.10 10.05
N ALA A 34 5.32 -3.92 10.06
CA ALA A 34 5.58 -4.83 11.16
C ALA A 34 5.82 -4.08 12.47
N VAL A 35 6.46 -2.91 12.40
CA VAL A 35 6.69 -2.07 13.58
C VAL A 35 5.39 -1.47 14.12
N GLU A 36 4.43 -1.24 13.25
CA GLU A 36 3.18 -0.55 13.59
C GLU A 36 2.01 -1.51 13.90
N THR A 37 2.31 -2.75 14.29
CA THR A 37 1.27 -3.75 14.54
C THR A 37 0.27 -3.39 15.63
N LYS A 38 0.65 -2.50 16.56
CA LYS A 38 -0.20 -2.09 17.67
C LYS A 38 -0.99 -0.81 17.40
N THR A 39 -0.78 -0.21 16.23
CA THR A 39 -1.44 1.04 15.86
C THR A 39 -2.87 0.75 15.41
N PRO A 40 -3.88 1.52 15.88
CA PRO A 40 -5.27 1.28 15.49
C PRO A 40 -5.55 1.42 14.00
N GLY A 41 -4.76 2.24 13.30
CA GLY A 41 -4.94 2.41 11.86
C GLY A 41 -3.63 2.68 11.16
N VAL A 42 -3.46 2.06 10.01
CA VAL A 42 -2.32 2.30 9.13
C VAL A 42 -2.85 2.60 7.74
N ALA A 43 -2.26 3.59 7.10
CA ALA A 43 -2.63 3.97 5.73
C ALA A 43 -1.37 4.18 4.90
N VAL A 44 -1.49 3.95 3.60
CA VAL A 44 -0.44 4.23 2.62
C VAL A 44 -0.96 5.29 1.67
N ASP A 45 -0.28 6.42 1.62
CA ASP A 45 -0.61 7.49 0.69
C ASP A 45 0.24 7.33 -0.56
N MET A 46 -0.42 7.09 -1.68
CA MET A 46 0.22 6.74 -2.94
C MET A 46 0.25 7.90 -3.94
N LEU A 47 0.00 9.12 -3.47
CA LEU A 47 -0.07 10.29 -4.36
C LEU A 47 1.18 10.46 -5.23
N GLY A 48 2.36 10.18 -4.66
CA GLY A 48 3.63 10.32 -5.36
C GLY A 48 4.12 9.07 -6.09
N VAL A 49 3.32 8.02 -6.14
CA VAL A 49 3.71 6.77 -6.80
C VAL A 49 3.61 6.93 -8.32
N ARG A 50 4.68 6.56 -9.02
CA ARG A 50 4.75 6.68 -10.49
C ARG A 50 4.54 5.36 -11.20
N LEU A 51 4.92 4.27 -10.56
CA LEU A 51 4.88 2.96 -11.18
C LEU A 51 4.56 1.91 -10.14
N ALA A 52 3.67 1.00 -10.48
CA ALA A 52 3.38 -0.16 -9.65
C ALA A 52 3.30 -1.39 -10.55
N ASP A 53 4.07 -2.42 -10.22
CA ASP A 53 4.06 -3.67 -10.98
C ASP A 53 3.07 -4.66 -10.35
N GLN A 54 2.99 -5.85 -10.93
CA GLN A 54 2.06 -6.88 -10.47
C GLN A 54 2.33 -7.30 -9.01
N GLU A 55 3.59 -7.43 -8.65
CA GLU A 55 3.98 -7.80 -7.29
C GLU A 55 3.55 -6.73 -6.28
N THR A 56 3.73 -5.46 -6.65
CA THR A 56 3.27 -4.33 -5.83
C THR A 56 1.76 -4.35 -5.63
N VAL A 57 1.02 -4.61 -6.69
CA VAL A 57 -0.44 -4.65 -6.61
C VAL A 57 -0.91 -5.77 -5.68
N ARG A 58 -0.28 -6.95 -5.77
CA ARG A 58 -0.58 -8.07 -4.86
C ARG A 58 -0.28 -7.72 -3.41
N PHE A 59 0.85 -7.07 -3.18
CA PHE A 59 1.26 -6.61 -1.85
C PHE A 59 0.21 -5.66 -1.27
N LEU A 60 -0.20 -4.66 -2.05
CA LEU A 60 -1.19 -3.68 -1.60
C LEU A 60 -2.55 -4.33 -1.34
N ALA A 61 -2.97 -5.24 -2.20
CA ALA A 61 -4.24 -5.95 -2.02
C ALA A 61 -4.23 -6.77 -0.74
N MET A 62 -3.13 -7.44 -0.45
CA MET A 62 -2.98 -8.24 0.77
C MET A 62 -3.09 -7.37 2.02
N TYR A 63 -2.38 -6.25 2.05
CA TYR A 63 -2.40 -5.37 3.22
C TYR A 63 -3.74 -4.64 3.36
N GLU A 64 -4.38 -4.27 2.26
CA GLU A 64 -5.71 -3.67 2.33
C GLU A 64 -6.71 -4.66 2.93
N ALA A 65 -6.61 -5.93 2.60
CA ALA A 65 -7.45 -6.97 3.18
C ALA A 65 -7.22 -7.12 4.69
N GLN A 66 -6.05 -6.74 5.17
CA GLN A 66 -5.71 -6.78 6.59
C GLN A 66 -6.07 -5.47 7.33
N GLY A 67 -6.67 -4.53 6.64
CA GLY A 67 -7.12 -3.29 7.25
C GLY A 67 -6.30 -2.05 6.95
N VAL A 68 -5.23 -2.17 6.16
CA VAL A 68 -4.45 -1.01 5.72
C VAL A 68 -5.24 -0.23 4.69
N ARG A 69 -5.37 1.08 4.90
CA ARG A 69 -6.10 1.94 3.97
C ARG A 69 -5.17 2.44 2.88
N LEU A 70 -5.67 2.46 1.65
CA LEU A 70 -4.91 2.99 0.51
C LEU A 70 -5.48 4.36 0.16
N LEU A 71 -4.65 5.39 0.32
CA LEU A 71 -5.03 6.78 0.04
C LEU A 71 -4.45 7.23 -1.29
N ASN A 72 -5.21 7.97 -2.06
CA ASN A 72 -4.78 8.50 -3.36
C ASN A 72 -4.25 7.40 -4.27
N CYS A 73 -4.89 6.23 -4.23
CA CYS A 73 -4.49 5.09 -5.05
C CYS A 73 -4.71 5.40 -6.52
N PRO A 74 -3.69 5.23 -7.38
CA PRO A 74 -3.87 5.44 -8.81
C PRO A 74 -5.00 4.56 -9.36
N GLY A 75 -5.78 5.10 -10.29
CA GLY A 75 -6.95 4.41 -10.82
C GLY A 75 -6.64 3.03 -11.37
N TYR A 76 -5.52 2.89 -12.10
CA TYR A 76 -5.14 1.60 -12.67
C TYR A 76 -4.78 0.56 -11.60
N VAL A 77 -4.21 1.01 -10.49
CA VAL A 77 -3.87 0.12 -9.35
C VAL A 77 -5.16 -0.35 -8.67
N ARG A 78 -6.08 0.58 -8.43
CA ARG A 78 -7.37 0.27 -7.80
C ARG A 78 -8.17 -0.72 -8.67
N GLU A 79 -8.21 -0.49 -9.95
CA GLU A 79 -8.88 -1.39 -10.88
C GLU A 79 -8.25 -2.78 -10.88
N TRP A 80 -6.92 -2.84 -10.87
CA TRP A 80 -6.20 -4.11 -10.84
C TRP A 80 -6.49 -4.89 -9.56
N ILE A 81 -6.48 -4.22 -8.41
CA ILE A 81 -6.83 -4.85 -7.12
C ILE A 81 -8.25 -5.41 -7.17
N THR A 82 -9.18 -4.63 -7.70
CA THR A 82 -10.58 -5.05 -7.82
C THR A 82 -10.70 -6.31 -8.68
N ARG A 83 -9.99 -6.37 -9.79
CA ARG A 83 -9.98 -7.55 -10.65
C ARG A 83 -9.42 -8.78 -9.95
N MET A 84 -8.34 -8.61 -9.21
CA MET A 84 -7.74 -9.70 -8.45
C MET A 84 -8.72 -10.29 -7.43
N ARG A 85 -9.43 -9.43 -6.72
CA ARG A 85 -10.44 -9.87 -5.74
C ARG A 85 -11.64 -10.52 -6.42
N GLY A 86 -12.09 -9.95 -7.54
CA GLY A 86 -13.18 -10.52 -8.32
C GLY A 86 -12.85 -11.93 -8.80
N ASN A 87 -11.64 -12.14 -9.29
CA ASN A 87 -11.19 -13.46 -9.73
C ASN A 87 -11.13 -14.45 -8.57
N ALA A 88 -10.68 -14.02 -7.40
CA ALA A 88 -10.63 -14.86 -6.22
C ALA A 88 -12.04 -15.25 -5.76
N GLU A 89 -12.99 -14.35 -5.85
CA GLU A 89 -14.36 -14.59 -5.45
C GLU A 89 -15.12 -15.45 -6.47
N ALA A 90 -14.71 -15.42 -7.72
CA ALA A 90 -15.36 -16.17 -8.80
C ALA A 90 -15.06 -17.66 -8.76
N THR A 91 -14.09 -18.06 -7.98
CA THR A 91 -13.76 -19.47 -7.77
C THR A 91 -14.36 -19.97 -6.47
#